data_e3d3d5b21deada8f8c50918578640af2
#
_entry.id   e3d3d5b21deada8f8c50918578640af2
#
_cell.length_a   1.000
_cell.length_b   1.000
_cell.length_c   1.000
_cell.angle_alpha   90.00
_cell.angle_beta   90.00
_cell.angle_gamma   90.00
#
_symmetry.space_group_name_H-M   'P 1'
#
loop_
_entity.id
_entity.type
_entity.pdbx_description
1 polymer ?
#
loop_
_entity_poly.entity_id
_entity_poly.type
_entity_poly.pdbx_seq_one_letter_code
_entity_poly.pdbx_strand_id
1 'polypeptide(L)'
;MPDRVFTDFTPPEDWRGRQQAGTLWVAEADGAVVAFLGAHGEDGRLHIDEFAVAQDQQDQGLGRRMLAIVRDWARVEGFASLSLTTFRSVPFNAPFYAAFGFRDWPAEDAPAVIRQRLMYEASSGLKDRCAMILDL
;
A
#
# COMPACT_ATOMS: atom_id res chain seq x y z
N MET A 1 -1.50 -9.84 22.55
CA MET A 1 -2.46 -8.98 21.86
C MET A 1 -3.45 -9.81 21.08
N PRO A 2 -4.69 -9.63 21.30
CA PRO A 2 -5.65 -10.37 20.52
C PRO A 2 -5.47 -10.07 19.04
N ASP A 3 -5.84 -11.01 18.24
CA ASP A 3 -5.71 -10.86 16.81
C ASP A 3 -6.61 -9.75 16.33
N ARG A 4 -6.10 -8.99 15.41
CA ARG A 4 -6.89 -7.98 14.76
C ARG A 4 -7.83 -8.64 13.79
N VAL A 5 -9.01 -8.10 13.71
CA VAL A 5 -9.98 -8.54 12.73
C VAL A 5 -9.79 -7.64 11.51
N PHE A 6 -9.38 -8.24 10.41
CA PHE A 6 -9.30 -7.52 9.16
C PHE A 6 -10.64 -7.68 8.46
N THR A 7 -11.35 -6.58 8.32
CA THR A 7 -12.57 -6.59 7.57
C THR A 7 -12.25 -6.22 6.14
N ASP A 8 -13.13 -6.57 5.23
CA ASP A 8 -12.91 -6.20 3.85
C ASP A 8 -12.83 -4.71 3.73
N PHE A 9 -13.77 -4.00 4.26
CA PHE A 9 -13.70 -2.57 4.31
C PHE A 9 -14.98 -1.99 4.84
N THR A 10 -14.86 -0.79 5.40
CA THR A 10 -15.97 0.08 5.70
C THR A 10 -15.52 1.44 5.23
N PRO A 11 -15.57 1.69 3.95
CA PRO A 11 -14.90 2.84 3.39
C PRO A 11 -15.67 4.13 3.59
N PRO A 12 -14.95 5.25 3.70
CA PRO A 12 -15.54 6.55 3.54
C PRO A 12 -16.10 6.72 2.12
N GLU A 13 -16.88 7.75 1.95
CA GLU A 13 -17.53 8.01 0.67
C GLU A 13 -16.55 8.15 -0.49
N ASP A 14 -15.43 8.78 -0.26
CA ASP A 14 -14.42 8.99 -1.30
C ASP A 14 -13.73 7.72 -1.74
N TRP A 15 -13.88 6.62 -1.00
CA TRP A 15 -13.28 5.34 -1.35
C TRP A 15 -14.24 4.43 -2.09
N ARG A 16 -15.39 4.92 -2.43
CA ARG A 16 -16.46 4.10 -3.01
C ARG A 16 -16.00 3.32 -4.23
N GLY A 17 -15.24 3.94 -5.10
CA GLY A 17 -14.75 3.26 -6.29
C GLY A 17 -13.85 2.07 -5.95
N ARG A 18 -12.97 2.24 -4.96
CA ARG A 18 -12.08 1.18 -4.52
C ARG A 18 -12.84 0.09 -3.79
N GLN A 19 -13.83 0.48 -3.01
CA GLN A 19 -14.68 -0.49 -2.35
C GLN A 19 -15.34 -1.42 -3.35
N GLN A 20 -15.87 -0.84 -4.42
CA GLN A 20 -16.54 -1.63 -5.45
C GLN A 20 -15.57 -2.58 -6.14
N ALA A 21 -14.30 -2.21 -6.22
CA ALA A 21 -13.25 -3.05 -6.77
C ALA A 21 -12.68 -4.02 -5.73
N GLY A 22 -13.12 -3.96 -4.49
CA GLY A 22 -12.64 -4.83 -3.42
C GLY A 22 -11.24 -4.50 -2.95
N THR A 23 -10.82 -3.24 -3.03
CA THR A 23 -9.43 -2.85 -2.81
C THR A 23 -9.23 -1.89 -1.64
N LEU A 24 -10.07 -1.98 -0.64
CA LEU A 24 -9.86 -1.24 0.60
C LEU A 24 -9.93 -2.19 1.77
N TRP A 25 -8.89 -2.19 2.60
CA TRP A 25 -8.80 -3.02 3.80
C TRP A 25 -8.64 -2.14 5.02
N VAL A 26 -9.30 -2.51 6.12
CA VAL A 26 -9.12 -1.83 7.38
C VAL A 26 -8.84 -2.85 8.46
N ALA A 27 -8.09 -2.43 9.47
CA ALA A 27 -7.84 -3.23 10.67
C ALA A 27 -8.40 -2.47 11.86
N GLU A 28 -9.13 -3.19 12.71
CA GLU A 28 -9.74 -2.61 13.89
C GLU A 28 -9.18 -3.23 15.16
N ALA A 29 -9.06 -2.43 16.18
CA ALA A 29 -8.67 -2.86 17.51
C ALA A 29 -9.51 -2.09 18.53
N ASP A 30 -10.17 -2.83 19.42
CA ASP A 30 -10.95 -2.23 20.49
C ASP A 30 -11.99 -1.22 19.96
N GLY A 31 -12.60 -1.56 18.84
CA GLY A 31 -13.65 -0.74 18.24
C GLY A 31 -13.17 0.46 17.44
N ALA A 32 -11.87 0.63 17.28
CA ALA A 32 -11.29 1.74 16.52
C ALA A 32 -10.51 1.24 15.33
N VAL A 33 -10.54 1.99 14.23
CA VAL A 33 -9.71 1.68 13.07
C VAL A 33 -8.28 2.06 13.39
N VAL A 34 -7.36 1.10 13.30
CA VAL A 34 -5.95 1.30 13.62
C VAL A 34 -5.05 1.19 12.39
N ALA A 35 -5.59 0.77 11.27
CA ALA A 35 -4.82 0.73 10.01
C ALA A 35 -5.77 0.67 8.84
N PHE A 36 -5.32 1.18 7.70
CA PHE A 36 -6.05 0.98 6.46
C PHE A 36 -5.09 0.95 5.28
N LEU A 37 -5.52 0.28 4.22
CA LEU A 37 -4.78 0.22 2.97
C LEU A 37 -5.77 0.33 1.83
N GLY A 38 -5.55 1.31 0.96
CA GLY A 38 -6.34 1.49 -0.24
C GLY A 38 -5.48 1.29 -1.47
N ALA A 39 -6.03 0.60 -2.45
CA ALA A 39 -5.30 0.28 -3.67
C ALA A 39 -6.26 0.24 -4.85
N HIS A 40 -5.71 0.28 -6.07
CA HIS A 40 -6.52 0.12 -7.28
C HIS A 40 -5.76 -0.67 -8.32
N GLY A 41 -6.50 -1.34 -9.20
CA GLY A 41 -5.92 -2.07 -10.32
C GLY A 41 -5.48 -1.11 -11.42
N GLU A 42 -4.30 -1.39 -11.99
CA GLU A 42 -3.70 -0.53 -13.00
C GLU A 42 -2.75 -1.39 -13.83
N ASP A 43 -3.12 -1.63 -15.09
CA ASP A 43 -2.29 -2.38 -16.03
C ASP A 43 -1.82 -3.75 -15.49
N GLY A 44 -2.73 -4.47 -14.83
CA GLY A 44 -2.41 -5.80 -14.29
C GLY A 44 -1.66 -5.76 -12.98
N ARG A 45 -1.42 -4.58 -12.41
CA ARG A 45 -0.81 -4.38 -11.10
C ARG A 45 -1.85 -3.89 -10.12
N LEU A 46 -1.68 -4.23 -8.86
CA LEU A 46 -2.43 -3.59 -7.79
C LEU A 46 -1.55 -2.50 -7.21
N HIS A 47 -1.92 -1.25 -7.47
CA HIS A 47 -1.14 -0.10 -6.98
C HIS A 47 -1.69 0.34 -5.64
N ILE A 48 -0.83 0.38 -4.63
CA ILE A 48 -1.19 0.81 -3.29
C ILE A 48 -1.17 2.33 -3.25
N ASP A 49 -2.35 2.93 -3.05
CA ASP A 49 -2.49 4.39 -3.03
C ASP A 49 -2.20 4.98 -1.67
N GLU A 50 -2.67 4.30 -0.62
CA GLU A 50 -2.50 4.75 0.74
C GLU A 50 -2.38 3.55 1.66
N PHE A 51 -1.49 3.68 2.63
CA PHE A 51 -1.33 2.66 3.65
C PHE A 51 -0.89 3.36 4.91
N ALA A 52 -1.71 3.27 5.94
CA ALA A 52 -1.44 3.94 7.19
C ALA A 52 -1.71 3.00 8.36
N VAL A 53 -0.84 3.05 9.35
CA VAL A 53 -0.97 2.29 10.59
C VAL A 53 -0.84 3.29 11.73
N ALA A 54 -1.76 3.21 12.70
CA ALA A 54 -1.71 4.09 13.87
C ALA A 54 -0.37 3.94 14.57
N GLN A 55 0.18 5.06 15.04
CA GLN A 55 1.53 5.10 15.57
C GLN A 55 1.75 4.09 16.70
N ASP A 56 0.78 3.92 17.57
CA ASP A 56 0.89 3.00 18.71
C ASP A 56 0.79 1.53 18.28
N GLN A 57 0.51 1.26 17.02
CA GLN A 57 0.42 -0.10 16.48
C GLN A 57 1.57 -0.45 15.53
N GLN A 58 2.44 0.50 15.23
CA GLN A 58 3.43 0.32 14.16
C GLN A 58 4.48 -0.74 14.48
N ASP A 59 4.84 -0.90 15.75
CA ASP A 59 5.88 -1.85 16.13
C ASP A 59 5.35 -3.23 16.47
N GLN A 60 4.09 -3.52 16.13
CA GLN A 60 3.46 -4.78 16.52
C GLN A 60 3.23 -5.72 15.34
N GLY A 61 3.83 -5.44 14.21
CA GLY A 61 3.72 -6.31 13.03
C GLY A 61 2.40 -6.18 12.28
N LEU A 62 1.56 -5.22 12.64
CA LEU A 62 0.25 -5.07 12.01
C LEU A 62 0.38 -4.71 10.54
N GLY A 63 1.28 -3.77 10.21
CA GLY A 63 1.48 -3.38 8.81
C GLY A 63 1.94 -4.53 7.95
N ARG A 64 2.87 -5.33 8.46
CA ARG A 64 3.37 -6.49 7.72
C ARG A 64 2.26 -7.52 7.49
N ARG A 65 1.44 -7.75 8.50
CA ARG A 65 0.31 -8.69 8.38
C ARG A 65 -0.69 -8.21 7.35
N MET A 66 -0.96 -6.91 7.34
CA MET A 66 -1.89 -6.31 6.40
C MET A 66 -1.37 -6.43 4.97
N LEU A 67 -0.09 -6.13 4.76
CA LEU A 67 0.53 -6.30 3.46
C LEU A 67 0.48 -7.76 2.98
N ALA A 68 0.67 -8.70 3.90
CA ALA A 68 0.62 -10.12 3.54
C ALA A 68 -0.79 -10.52 3.08
N ILE A 69 -1.81 -10.01 3.75
CA ILE A 69 -3.20 -10.26 3.36
C ILE A 69 -3.48 -9.70 1.96
N VAL A 70 -3.04 -8.47 1.72
CA VAL A 70 -3.25 -7.81 0.43
C VAL A 70 -2.49 -8.53 -0.68
N ARG A 71 -1.24 -8.94 -0.41
CA ARG A 71 -0.44 -9.70 -1.36
C ARG A 71 -1.15 -11.01 -1.76
N ASP A 72 -1.64 -11.73 -0.77
CA ASP A 72 -2.28 -13.02 -1.02
C ASP A 72 -3.58 -12.84 -1.80
N TRP A 73 -4.36 -11.82 -1.44
CA TRP A 73 -5.57 -11.49 -2.17
C TRP A 73 -5.26 -11.13 -3.63
N ALA A 74 -4.25 -10.29 -3.84
CA ALA A 74 -3.88 -9.87 -5.19
C ALA A 74 -3.44 -11.04 -6.04
N ARG A 75 -2.73 -11.99 -5.43
CA ARG A 75 -2.30 -13.20 -6.11
C ARG A 75 -3.50 -14.03 -6.58
N VAL A 76 -4.48 -14.21 -5.71
CA VAL A 76 -5.70 -14.96 -6.02
C VAL A 76 -6.49 -14.25 -7.11
N GLU A 77 -6.53 -12.92 -7.08
CA GLU A 77 -7.27 -12.14 -8.07
C GLU A 77 -6.56 -12.02 -9.42
N GLY A 78 -5.35 -12.55 -9.53
CA GLY A 78 -4.66 -12.60 -10.81
C GLY A 78 -3.79 -11.39 -11.13
N PHE A 79 -3.52 -10.53 -10.17
CA PHE A 79 -2.59 -9.43 -10.40
C PHE A 79 -1.16 -9.95 -10.53
N ALA A 80 -0.38 -9.29 -11.37
CA ALA A 80 1.00 -9.69 -11.60
C ALA A 80 1.96 -9.14 -10.55
N SER A 81 1.62 -8.01 -9.94
CA SER A 81 2.52 -7.35 -9.00
C SER A 81 1.76 -6.36 -8.12
N LEU A 82 2.40 -5.97 -7.03
CA LEU A 82 2.01 -4.81 -6.23
C LEU A 82 2.99 -3.69 -6.54
N SER A 83 2.50 -2.45 -6.54
CA SER A 83 3.37 -1.29 -6.72
C SER A 83 2.96 -0.16 -5.79
N LEU A 84 3.88 0.76 -5.53
CA LEU A 84 3.60 1.93 -4.70
C LEU A 84 4.68 2.98 -4.94
N THR A 85 4.41 4.20 -4.44
CA THR A 85 5.45 5.22 -4.28
C THR A 85 5.54 5.57 -2.80
N THR A 86 6.73 5.89 -2.33
CA THR A 86 6.97 6.12 -0.91
C THR A 86 8.21 6.97 -0.70
N PHE A 87 8.50 7.32 0.56
CA PHE A 87 9.72 8.03 0.90
C PHE A 87 10.88 7.06 1.00
N ARG A 88 12.00 7.41 0.34
CA ARG A 88 13.15 6.52 0.24
C ARG A 88 13.86 6.32 1.58
N SER A 89 13.99 7.38 2.35
CA SER A 89 14.84 7.37 3.55
C SER A 89 14.12 7.27 4.88
N VAL A 90 12.78 7.27 4.88
CA VAL A 90 12.01 7.16 6.12
C VAL A 90 11.92 5.68 6.51
N PRO A 91 12.30 5.32 7.76
CA PRO A 91 12.38 3.89 8.15
C PRO A 91 11.11 3.08 7.95
N PHE A 92 9.94 3.69 8.13
CA PHE A 92 8.66 2.97 7.99
C PHE A 92 8.11 3.05 6.56
N ASN A 93 8.94 3.48 5.60
CA ASN A 93 8.54 3.58 4.21
C ASN A 93 9.39 2.63 3.36
N ALA A 94 10.25 3.12 2.48
CA ALA A 94 10.99 2.23 1.59
C ALA A 94 11.73 1.10 2.33
N PRO A 95 12.42 1.35 3.44
CA PRO A 95 13.08 0.26 4.16
C PRO A 95 12.10 -0.80 4.67
N PHE A 96 10.92 -0.38 5.13
CA PHE A 96 9.88 -1.31 5.58
C PHE A 96 9.39 -2.17 4.41
N TYR A 97 9.13 -1.55 3.26
CA TYR A 97 8.66 -2.28 2.10
C TYR A 97 9.73 -3.21 1.55
N ALA A 98 10.99 -2.77 1.56
CA ALA A 98 12.10 -3.61 1.13
C ALA A 98 12.22 -4.86 2.00
N ALA A 99 12.05 -4.71 3.31
CA ALA A 99 12.08 -5.84 4.23
C ALA A 99 10.94 -6.82 3.96
N PHE A 100 9.81 -6.34 3.47
CA PHE A 100 8.67 -7.19 3.11
C PHE A 100 8.93 -7.94 1.81
N GLY A 101 9.77 -7.42 0.93
CA GLY A 101 10.09 -8.05 -0.34
C GLY A 101 9.98 -7.16 -1.57
N PHE A 102 9.57 -5.90 -1.39
CA PHE A 102 9.54 -4.96 -2.50
C PHE A 102 10.96 -4.60 -2.93
N ARG A 103 11.13 -4.35 -4.21
CA ARG A 103 12.40 -3.84 -4.74
C ARG A 103 12.19 -2.45 -5.32
N ASP A 104 13.27 -1.71 -5.40
CA ASP A 104 13.25 -0.40 -6.02
C ASP A 104 12.83 -0.54 -7.48
N TRP A 105 12.02 0.40 -7.95
CA TRP A 105 11.54 0.44 -9.33
C TRP A 105 12.05 1.73 -9.96
N PRO A 106 13.22 1.69 -10.58
CA PRO A 106 13.80 2.92 -11.15
C PRO A 106 12.86 3.55 -12.18
N ALA A 107 12.85 4.88 -12.23
CA ALA A 107 11.94 5.61 -13.10
C ALA A 107 12.10 5.18 -14.57
N GLU A 108 13.32 4.87 -14.99
CA GLU A 108 13.58 4.46 -16.36
C GLU A 108 12.95 3.12 -16.71
N ASP A 109 12.68 2.29 -15.71
CA ASP A 109 12.05 0.97 -15.90
C ASP A 109 10.55 1.00 -15.64
N ALA A 110 10.05 2.07 -15.06
CA ALA A 110 8.66 2.18 -14.67
C ALA A 110 7.81 2.74 -15.83
N PRO A 111 6.53 2.37 -15.89
CA PRO A 111 5.66 2.92 -16.93
C PRO A 111 5.41 4.42 -16.73
N ALA A 112 4.94 5.06 -17.79
CA ALA A 112 4.73 6.51 -17.79
C ALA A 112 3.85 6.98 -16.63
N VAL A 113 2.83 6.20 -16.27
CA VAL A 113 1.90 6.59 -15.19
C VAL A 113 2.63 6.71 -13.85
N ILE A 114 3.60 5.84 -13.60
CA ILE A 114 4.39 5.88 -12.37
C ILE A 114 5.37 7.06 -12.41
N ARG A 115 6.03 7.28 -13.55
CA ARG A 115 6.93 8.44 -13.70
C ARG A 115 6.18 9.75 -13.49
N GLN A 116 4.98 9.86 -14.06
CA GLN A 116 4.17 11.06 -13.90
C GLN A 116 3.75 11.27 -12.46
N ARG A 117 3.43 10.18 -11.76
CA ARG A 117 3.07 10.24 -10.34
C ARG A 117 4.23 10.77 -9.51
N LEU A 118 5.44 10.25 -9.77
CA LEU A 118 6.64 10.73 -9.07
C LEU A 118 6.91 12.21 -9.36
N MET A 119 6.73 12.63 -10.60
CA MET A 119 6.91 14.02 -10.97
C MET A 119 5.90 14.93 -10.29
N TYR A 120 4.66 14.49 -10.22
CA TYR A 120 3.61 15.25 -9.55
C TYR A 120 3.94 15.39 -8.05
N GLU A 121 4.36 14.30 -7.41
CA GLU A 121 4.72 14.34 -6.00
C GLU A 121 5.87 15.31 -5.74
N ALA A 122 6.88 15.26 -6.59
CA ALA A 122 8.02 16.17 -6.46
C ALA A 122 7.59 17.63 -6.64
N SER A 123 6.73 17.91 -7.61
CA SER A 123 6.26 19.26 -7.86
C SER A 123 5.35 19.78 -6.74
N SER A 124 4.75 18.87 -5.98
CA SER A 124 3.91 19.21 -4.83
C SER A 124 4.71 19.34 -3.53
N GLY A 125 6.04 19.28 -3.62
CA GLY A 125 6.91 19.47 -2.46
C GLY A 125 7.29 18.19 -1.73
N LEU A 126 6.88 17.03 -2.22
CA LEU A 126 7.25 15.75 -1.63
C LEU A 126 8.60 15.32 -2.18
N LYS A 127 9.61 15.35 -1.33
CA LYS A 127 10.98 15.04 -1.72
C LYS A 127 11.33 13.61 -1.34
N ASP A 128 12.41 13.08 -1.93
CA ASP A 128 12.95 11.77 -1.56
C ASP A 128 11.94 10.64 -1.80
N ARG A 129 11.17 10.76 -2.88
CA ARG A 129 10.19 9.73 -3.25
C ARG A 129 10.80 8.71 -4.18
N CYS A 130 10.31 7.48 -4.10
CA CYS A 130 10.70 6.42 -5.02
C CYS A 130 9.50 5.51 -5.28
N ALA A 131 9.58 4.79 -6.38
CA ALA A 131 8.61 3.74 -6.67
C ALA A 131 9.20 2.38 -6.29
N MET A 132 8.35 1.47 -5.86
CA MET A 132 8.74 0.11 -5.51
C MET A 132 7.73 -0.87 -6.08
N ILE A 133 8.19 -2.10 -6.35
CA ILE A 133 7.36 -3.14 -6.94
C ILE A 133 7.67 -4.48 -6.29
N LEU A 134 6.63 -5.30 -6.15
CA LEU A 134 6.74 -6.67 -5.66
C LEU A 134 6.06 -7.58 -6.66
N ASP A 135 6.81 -8.49 -7.26
CA ASP A 135 6.24 -9.46 -8.19
C ASP A 135 5.47 -10.53 -7.42
N LEU A 136 4.33 -10.91 -7.93
CA LEU A 136 3.44 -11.88 -7.29
C LEU A 136 3.58 -13.29 -7.85
#